data_b745069de1df8a07819345ff51a5eda1
#
_entry.id   b745069de1df8a07819345ff51a5eda1
#
_cell.length_a   1.000
_cell.length_b   1.000
_cell.length_c   1.000
_cell.angle_alpha   90.00
_cell.angle_beta   90.00
_cell.angle_gamma   90.00
#
_symmetry.space_group_name_H-M   'P 1'
#
loop_
_entity.id
_entity.type
_entity.pdbx_description
1 polymer ?
#
loop_
_entity_poly.entity_id
_entity_poly.type
_entity_poly.pdbx_seq_one_letter_code
_entity_poly.pdbx_strand_id
1 'polypeptide(L)'
;MLCARLVAVDADVRTASGVLRGTRAGGLLVFRGVPYAEPPVGRLRFQAPQPVRAWDGVRPATTYGPPPPQSGLLGSAQAATGDDWLTLNVWTPDLAAGLPVMVWIPGGGYALGNSSLPEYDAAHLASGGVVVVTVNYRLGIEGFAQLDGAPANRGLLDQVAALRWVRDNIRAFGGDPDRVTIFGESAGGGSVAALLAMPRAAGLFRRAIAQS
;
A
#
# COMPACT_ATOMS: atom_id res chain seq x y z
N MET A 1 28.31 -10.42 -30.68
CA MET A 1 28.07 -10.12 -29.25
C MET A 1 26.60 -10.31 -28.97
N LEU A 2 26.21 -11.49 -28.45
CA LEU A 2 24.83 -11.75 -28.04
C LEU A 2 24.58 -11.03 -26.71
N CYS A 3 23.76 -9.98 -26.74
CA CYS A 3 23.25 -9.36 -25.52
C CYS A 3 22.21 -10.34 -24.93
N ALA A 4 22.61 -11.15 -23.96
CA ALA A 4 21.68 -11.98 -23.21
C ALA A 4 20.71 -11.04 -22.49
N ARG A 5 19.47 -10.94 -22.97
CA ARG A 5 18.35 -10.39 -22.17
C ARG A 5 18.27 -11.26 -20.92
N LEU A 6 18.70 -10.72 -19.80
CA LEU A 6 18.35 -11.27 -18.50
C LEU A 6 16.81 -11.34 -18.43
N VAL A 7 16.28 -12.54 -18.57
CA VAL A 7 14.86 -12.79 -18.33
C VAL A 7 14.66 -12.46 -16.84
N ALA A 8 13.87 -11.43 -16.57
CA ALA A 8 13.45 -11.13 -15.20
C ALA A 8 12.75 -12.39 -14.67
N VAL A 9 13.33 -13.02 -13.65
CA VAL A 9 12.71 -14.20 -13.02
C VAL A 9 11.58 -13.67 -12.17
N ASP A 10 10.36 -13.84 -12.63
CA ASP A 10 9.16 -13.54 -11.88
C ASP A 10 9.13 -14.40 -10.61
N ALA A 11 8.59 -13.86 -9.53
CA ALA A 11 8.39 -14.59 -8.29
C ALA A 11 6.92 -14.63 -7.92
N ASP A 12 6.42 -15.82 -7.64
CA ASP A 12 5.07 -16.04 -7.16
C ASP A 12 5.06 -16.07 -5.63
N VAL A 13 4.15 -15.31 -5.04
CA VAL A 13 3.94 -15.27 -3.58
C VAL A 13 2.47 -15.54 -3.29
N ARG A 14 2.21 -16.46 -2.36
CA ARG A 14 0.87 -16.79 -1.91
C ARG A 14 0.47 -15.90 -0.74
N THR A 15 -0.63 -15.17 -0.92
CA THR A 15 -1.31 -14.39 0.11
C THR A 15 -2.58 -15.10 0.59
N ALA A 16 -3.23 -14.55 1.60
CA ALA A 16 -4.53 -15.05 2.07
C ALA A 16 -5.63 -15.00 0.98
N SER A 17 -5.53 -14.08 0.01
CA SER A 17 -6.54 -13.90 -1.03
C SER A 17 -6.22 -14.63 -2.34
N GLY A 18 -4.97 -15.05 -2.57
CA GLY A 18 -4.54 -15.74 -3.80
C GLY A 18 -3.04 -15.60 -4.07
N VAL A 19 -2.61 -16.02 -5.26
CA VAL A 19 -1.20 -15.94 -5.66
C VAL A 19 -0.96 -14.66 -6.43
N LEU A 20 0.12 -13.96 -6.09
CA LEU A 20 0.61 -12.76 -6.76
C LEU A 20 1.91 -13.05 -7.49
N ARG A 21 2.09 -12.50 -8.67
CA ARG A 21 3.33 -12.55 -9.43
C ARG A 21 3.98 -11.18 -9.48
N GLY A 22 5.14 -11.05 -8.85
CA GLY A 22 5.97 -9.85 -8.88
C GLY A 22 7.08 -9.93 -9.92
N THR A 23 7.89 -8.88 -10.00
CA THR A 23 9.05 -8.78 -10.88
C THR A 23 10.34 -8.68 -10.09
N ARG A 24 11.44 -9.17 -10.66
CA ARG A 24 12.78 -8.93 -10.10
C ARG A 24 13.39 -7.68 -10.76
N ALA A 25 13.78 -6.72 -9.95
CA ALA A 25 14.41 -5.47 -10.38
C ALA A 25 15.54 -5.08 -9.42
N GLY A 26 16.74 -4.84 -9.92
CA GLY A 26 17.88 -4.36 -9.13
C GLY A 26 18.26 -5.27 -7.93
N GLY A 27 18.07 -6.57 -8.02
CA GLY A 27 18.33 -7.51 -6.92
C GLY A 27 17.16 -7.67 -5.94
N LEU A 28 16.11 -6.87 -6.08
CA LEU A 28 14.90 -6.92 -5.27
C LEU A 28 13.79 -7.68 -6.00
N LEU A 29 12.84 -8.20 -5.23
CA LEU A 29 11.53 -8.61 -5.72
C LEU A 29 10.53 -7.48 -5.43
N VAL A 30 9.76 -7.10 -6.45
CA VAL A 30 8.85 -5.96 -6.41
C VAL A 30 7.47 -6.40 -6.83
N PHE A 31 6.49 -6.12 -5.97
CA PHE A 31 5.08 -6.39 -6.22
C PHE A 31 4.33 -5.05 -6.21
N ARG A 32 3.66 -4.71 -7.30
CA ARG A 32 2.96 -3.43 -7.47
C ARG A 32 1.47 -3.66 -7.68
N GLY A 33 0.64 -2.73 -7.19
CA GLY A 33 -0.80 -2.80 -7.37
C GLY A 33 -1.46 -3.98 -6.65
N VAL A 34 -0.92 -4.37 -5.50
CA VAL A 34 -1.45 -5.45 -4.67
C VAL A 34 -2.71 -4.97 -3.96
N PRO A 35 -3.90 -5.55 -4.19
CA PRO A 35 -5.11 -5.11 -3.51
C PRO A 35 -5.09 -5.52 -2.04
N TYR A 36 -5.44 -4.58 -1.17
CA TYR A 36 -5.62 -4.84 0.26
C TYR A 36 -7.08 -4.72 0.72
N ALA A 37 -7.93 -4.15 -0.13
CA ALA A 37 -9.37 -4.05 0.06
C ALA A 37 -10.09 -4.11 -1.30
N GLU A 38 -11.40 -4.39 -1.29
CA GLU A 38 -12.26 -4.30 -2.47
C GLU A 38 -12.31 -2.86 -3.00
N PRO A 39 -12.45 -2.65 -4.33
CA PRO A 39 -12.65 -1.33 -4.90
C PRO A 39 -13.81 -0.59 -4.24
N PRO A 40 -13.60 0.63 -3.71
CA PRO A 40 -14.62 1.36 -2.95
C PRO A 40 -15.58 2.13 -3.88
N VAL A 41 -16.22 1.42 -4.81
CA VAL A 41 -17.12 1.97 -5.82
C VAL A 41 -18.53 1.35 -5.72
N GLY A 42 -19.49 1.93 -6.43
CA GLY A 42 -20.86 1.46 -6.42
C GLY A 42 -21.42 1.40 -5.01
N ARG A 43 -21.93 0.26 -4.59
CA ARG A 43 -22.48 0.04 -3.23
C ARG A 43 -21.45 0.13 -2.10
N LEU A 44 -20.15 0.03 -2.42
CA LEU A 44 -19.06 0.15 -1.45
C LEU A 44 -18.52 1.58 -1.34
N ARG A 45 -18.98 2.49 -2.21
CA ARG A 45 -18.61 3.89 -2.12
C ARG A 45 -19.00 4.46 -0.76
N PHE A 46 -18.13 5.23 -0.14
CA PHE A 46 -18.30 5.80 1.21
C PHE A 46 -18.48 4.78 2.35
N GLN A 47 -18.33 3.48 2.09
CA GLN A 47 -18.38 2.47 3.14
C GLN A 47 -16.96 2.25 3.74
N ALA A 48 -16.91 1.57 4.89
CA ALA A 48 -15.65 1.06 5.42
C ALA A 48 -14.99 0.11 4.39
N PRO A 49 -13.63 0.05 4.31
CA PRO A 49 -12.96 -0.87 3.39
C PRO A 49 -13.39 -2.32 3.67
N GLN A 50 -13.65 -3.06 2.61
CA GLN A 50 -14.04 -4.47 2.69
C GLN A 50 -12.87 -5.36 2.32
N PRO A 51 -12.74 -6.55 2.93
CA PRO A 51 -11.69 -7.52 2.57
C PRO A 51 -11.75 -7.88 1.09
N VAL A 52 -10.57 -8.05 0.50
CA VAL A 52 -10.43 -8.49 -0.90
C VAL A 52 -11.02 -9.90 -1.06
N ARG A 53 -11.77 -10.12 -2.12
CA ARG A 53 -12.24 -11.45 -2.49
C ARG A 53 -11.08 -12.32 -2.94
N ALA A 54 -11.08 -13.56 -2.51
CA ALA A 54 -10.12 -14.54 -3.01
C ALA A 54 -10.26 -14.74 -4.52
N TRP A 55 -9.13 -14.99 -5.17
CA TRP A 55 -9.07 -15.29 -6.60
C TRP A 55 -8.32 -16.60 -6.84
N ASP A 56 -8.70 -17.25 -7.95
CA ASP A 56 -8.00 -18.43 -8.44
C ASP A 56 -6.87 -18.04 -9.40
N GLY A 57 -5.85 -18.90 -9.51
CA GLY A 57 -4.72 -18.68 -10.39
C GLY A 57 -3.73 -17.63 -9.87
N VAL A 58 -2.95 -17.06 -10.79
CA VAL A 58 -1.89 -16.09 -10.50
C VAL A 58 -2.30 -14.72 -10.99
N ARG A 59 -2.39 -13.74 -10.08
CA ARG A 59 -2.65 -12.33 -10.40
C ARG A 59 -1.32 -11.61 -10.62
N PRO A 60 -1.12 -10.94 -11.77
CA PRO A 60 0.03 -10.09 -11.98
C PRO A 60 0.07 -8.92 -10.97
N ALA A 61 1.22 -8.70 -10.35
CA ALA A 61 1.51 -7.57 -9.46
C ALA A 61 2.74 -6.82 -9.99
N THR A 62 2.70 -6.46 -11.28
CA THR A 62 3.83 -5.91 -12.03
C THR A 62 3.68 -4.42 -12.33
N THR A 63 2.48 -3.88 -12.19
CA THR A 63 2.15 -2.46 -12.44
C THR A 63 1.48 -1.85 -11.22
N TYR A 64 1.70 -0.56 -11.01
CA TYR A 64 1.00 0.18 -9.96
C TYR A 64 -0.51 0.17 -10.18
N GLY A 65 -1.27 0.13 -9.10
CA GLY A 65 -2.71 0.38 -9.14
C GLY A 65 -3.00 1.85 -9.52
N PRO A 66 -4.22 2.15 -9.96
CA PRO A 66 -4.60 3.52 -10.26
C PRO A 66 -4.53 4.41 -9.01
N PRO A 67 -4.27 5.72 -9.17
CA PRO A 67 -4.32 6.66 -8.05
C PRO A 67 -5.76 6.77 -7.51
N PRO A 68 -5.94 7.04 -6.21
CA PRO A 68 -7.24 7.39 -5.68
C PRO A 68 -7.83 8.62 -6.39
N PRO A 69 -9.15 8.74 -6.52
CA PRO A 69 -9.78 9.96 -7.02
C PRO A 69 -9.32 11.18 -6.24
N GLN A 70 -8.88 12.20 -6.94
CA GLN A 70 -8.35 13.43 -6.34
C GLN A 70 -8.71 14.65 -7.19
N SER A 71 -8.95 15.79 -6.54
CA SER A 71 -9.25 17.04 -7.24
C SER A 71 -7.97 17.67 -7.75
N GLY A 72 -7.95 18.07 -9.02
CA GLY A 72 -6.79 18.70 -9.67
C GLY A 72 -6.51 20.13 -9.20
N LEU A 73 -6.30 20.35 -7.90
CA LEU A 73 -6.13 21.67 -7.32
C LEU A 73 -4.86 22.41 -7.78
N LEU A 74 -3.91 21.73 -8.43
CA LEU A 74 -2.66 22.30 -8.92
C LEU A 74 -2.28 21.82 -10.34
N GLY A 75 -3.27 21.52 -11.18
CA GLY A 75 -3.01 21.18 -12.59
C GLY A 75 -2.49 19.76 -12.83
N SER A 76 -2.39 18.93 -11.82
CA SER A 76 -1.92 17.54 -11.90
C SER A 76 -3.01 16.52 -11.56
N ALA A 77 -4.26 16.77 -11.99
CA ALA A 77 -5.30 15.75 -11.88
C ALA A 77 -4.92 14.57 -12.76
N GLN A 78 -4.29 13.56 -12.19
CA GLN A 78 -4.31 12.24 -12.79
C GLN A 78 -5.73 11.73 -12.68
N ALA A 79 -6.44 11.70 -13.81
CA ALA A 79 -7.73 11.02 -13.87
C ALA A 79 -7.52 9.58 -13.41
N ALA A 80 -8.31 9.14 -12.43
CA ALA A 80 -8.29 7.74 -12.02
C ALA A 80 -8.59 6.87 -13.24
N THR A 81 -7.63 6.05 -13.66
CA THR A 81 -7.74 5.18 -14.84
C THR A 81 -8.35 3.83 -14.49
N GLY A 82 -9.07 3.72 -13.39
CA GLY A 82 -9.71 2.50 -12.92
C GLY A 82 -10.28 2.65 -11.52
N ASP A 83 -10.93 1.62 -11.03
CA ASP A 83 -11.68 1.61 -9.76
C ASP A 83 -10.91 0.97 -8.61
N ASP A 84 -9.86 0.18 -8.89
CA ASP A 84 -9.13 -0.62 -7.91
C ASP A 84 -7.91 0.16 -7.36
N TRP A 85 -8.18 1.27 -6.66
CA TRP A 85 -7.13 2.13 -6.09
C TRP A 85 -6.75 1.80 -4.65
N LEU A 86 -7.46 0.89 -3.95
CA LEU A 86 -7.07 0.46 -2.61
C LEU A 86 -5.99 -0.63 -2.69
N THR A 87 -4.84 -0.21 -3.18
CA THR A 87 -3.67 -1.06 -3.43
C THR A 87 -2.47 -0.61 -2.63
N LEU A 88 -1.53 -1.51 -2.46
CA LEU A 88 -0.21 -1.29 -1.91
C LEU A 88 0.87 -1.87 -2.82
N ASN A 89 2.11 -1.52 -2.56
CA ASN A 89 3.26 -2.06 -3.27
C ASN A 89 4.26 -2.60 -2.25
N VAL A 90 5.01 -3.65 -2.62
CA VAL A 90 5.98 -4.30 -1.73
C VAL A 90 7.31 -4.43 -2.44
N TRP A 91 8.40 -3.99 -1.81
CA TRP A 91 9.78 -4.24 -2.19
C TRP A 91 10.43 -5.12 -1.13
N THR A 92 11.06 -6.20 -1.54
CA THR A 92 11.75 -7.11 -0.63
C THR A 92 13.05 -7.64 -1.25
N PRO A 93 14.15 -7.68 -0.49
CA PRO A 93 15.37 -8.31 -0.95
C PRO A 93 15.35 -9.83 -0.87
N ASP A 94 14.54 -10.41 0.05
CA ASP A 94 14.50 -11.84 0.30
C ASP A 94 13.15 -12.28 0.88
N LEU A 95 12.52 -13.28 0.25
CA LEU A 95 11.22 -13.80 0.67
C LEU A 95 11.27 -14.64 1.95
N ALA A 96 12.44 -15.07 2.41
CA ALA A 96 12.59 -15.99 3.53
C ALA A 96 13.23 -15.39 4.80
N ALA A 97 13.71 -14.14 4.75
CA ALA A 97 14.66 -13.63 5.75
C ALA A 97 14.05 -13.11 7.07
N GLY A 98 12.73 -12.92 7.18
CA GLY A 98 12.10 -12.37 8.40
C GLY A 98 12.56 -10.94 8.71
N LEU A 99 12.59 -10.07 7.69
CA LEU A 99 13.14 -8.71 7.77
C LEU A 99 12.21 -7.74 8.49
N PRO A 100 12.74 -6.64 9.07
CA PRO A 100 11.90 -5.53 9.50
C PRO A 100 11.06 -4.99 8.34
N VAL A 101 9.88 -4.49 8.67
CA VAL A 101 8.94 -3.94 7.67
C VAL A 101 8.77 -2.44 7.91
N MET A 102 8.83 -1.66 6.84
CA MET A 102 8.53 -0.23 6.86
C MET A 102 7.34 0.06 5.95
N VAL A 103 6.30 0.70 6.47
CA VAL A 103 5.07 1.03 5.74
C VAL A 103 4.99 2.54 5.56
N TRP A 104 5.14 2.99 4.30
CA TRP A 104 5.05 4.39 3.92
C TRP A 104 3.60 4.82 3.72
N ILE A 105 3.22 5.91 4.36
CA ILE A 105 1.92 6.57 4.20
C ILE A 105 2.16 7.90 3.48
N PRO A 106 1.72 8.06 2.23
CA PRO A 106 1.90 9.28 1.45
C PRO A 106 1.27 10.51 2.09
N GLY A 107 1.92 11.67 1.94
CA GLY A 107 1.37 12.99 2.24
C GLY A 107 0.44 13.51 1.15
N GLY A 108 0.26 14.83 1.10
CA GLY A 108 -0.57 15.52 0.10
C GLY A 108 -1.86 16.13 0.67
N GLY A 109 -1.85 16.56 1.94
CA GLY A 109 -2.96 17.29 2.57
C GLY A 109 -4.28 16.51 2.65
N TYR A 110 -4.23 15.18 2.59
CA TYR A 110 -5.39 14.28 2.45
C TYR A 110 -6.24 14.50 1.19
N ALA A 111 -5.76 15.30 0.27
CA ALA A 111 -6.47 15.70 -0.95
C ALA A 111 -5.78 15.21 -2.24
N LEU A 112 -4.47 15.01 -2.19
CA LEU A 112 -3.60 14.68 -3.32
C LEU A 112 -2.65 13.54 -2.97
N GLY A 113 -1.99 12.99 -3.99
CA GLY A 113 -0.93 12.00 -3.85
C GLY A 113 -1.37 10.58 -4.13
N ASN A 114 -0.38 9.71 -4.27
CA ASN A 114 -0.55 8.27 -4.42
C ASN A 114 0.77 7.55 -4.13
N SER A 115 0.72 6.25 -3.99
CA SER A 115 1.88 5.42 -3.65
C SER A 115 2.81 5.09 -4.82
N SER A 116 2.51 5.57 -6.04
CA SER A 116 3.30 5.31 -7.25
C SER A 116 4.17 6.49 -7.70
N LEU A 117 4.22 7.56 -6.91
CA LEU A 117 5.08 8.70 -7.22
C LEU A 117 6.55 8.27 -7.26
N PRO A 118 7.35 8.75 -8.23
CA PRO A 118 8.75 8.35 -8.37
C PRO A 118 9.60 8.56 -7.11
N GLU A 119 9.33 9.61 -6.35
CA GLU A 119 9.97 9.92 -5.07
C GLU A 119 9.69 8.89 -3.96
N TYR A 120 8.69 8.04 -4.16
CA TYR A 120 8.34 6.95 -3.24
C TYR A 120 8.84 5.58 -3.72
N ASP A 121 9.72 5.55 -4.76
CA ASP A 121 10.39 4.30 -5.12
C ASP A 121 11.24 3.81 -3.95
N ALA A 122 10.85 2.68 -3.41
CA ALA A 122 11.45 2.15 -2.19
C ALA A 122 12.67 1.26 -2.43
N ALA A 123 13.16 1.15 -3.66
CA ALA A 123 14.26 0.24 -3.99
C ALA A 123 15.52 0.51 -3.17
N HIS A 124 15.89 1.79 -3.00
CA HIS A 124 17.06 2.16 -2.21
C HIS A 124 16.91 1.74 -0.74
N LEU A 125 15.76 2.03 -0.13
CA LEU A 125 15.51 1.69 1.26
C LEU A 125 15.47 0.17 1.47
N ALA A 126 14.80 -0.56 0.57
CA ALA A 126 14.70 -2.02 0.62
C ALA A 126 16.07 -2.71 0.44
N SER A 127 16.97 -2.15 -0.36
CA SER A 127 18.33 -2.68 -0.51
C SER A 127 19.15 -2.65 0.78
N GLY A 128 18.72 -1.85 1.76
CA GLY A 128 19.28 -1.81 3.12
C GLY A 128 18.84 -2.96 4.04
N GLY A 129 18.13 -3.97 3.52
CA GLY A 129 17.74 -5.16 4.30
C GLY A 129 16.42 -5.02 5.06
N VAL A 130 15.46 -4.27 4.51
CA VAL A 130 14.11 -4.13 5.04
C VAL A 130 13.08 -4.45 3.95
N VAL A 131 11.91 -4.92 4.34
CA VAL A 131 10.75 -4.96 3.46
C VAL A 131 10.07 -3.60 3.51
N VAL A 132 9.83 -2.99 2.35
CA VAL A 132 9.13 -1.69 2.28
C VAL A 132 7.78 -1.86 1.61
N VAL A 133 6.77 -1.26 2.21
CA VAL A 133 5.40 -1.22 1.69
C VAL A 133 5.00 0.24 1.49
N THR A 134 4.44 0.60 0.34
CA THR A 134 3.81 1.91 0.11
C THR A 134 2.32 1.71 -0.13
N VAL A 135 1.46 2.57 0.41
CA VAL A 135 0.01 2.35 0.39
C VAL A 135 -0.74 3.50 -0.26
N ASN A 136 -1.76 3.18 -1.05
CA ASN A 136 -2.82 4.11 -1.42
C ASN A 136 -3.91 4.11 -0.35
N TYR A 137 -4.61 5.21 -0.18
CA TYR A 137 -5.81 5.33 0.65
C TYR A 137 -6.74 6.40 0.07
N ARG A 138 -8.02 6.37 0.39
CA ARG A 138 -8.99 7.36 -0.08
C ARG A 138 -8.64 8.76 0.38
N LEU A 139 -8.77 9.71 -0.54
CA LEU A 139 -8.46 11.12 -0.38
C LEU A 139 -9.73 11.98 -0.48
N GLY A 140 -9.63 13.23 -0.12
CA GLY A 140 -10.67 14.24 -0.30
C GLY A 140 -12.04 13.80 0.24
N ILE A 141 -13.07 14.02 -0.55
CA ILE A 141 -14.46 13.66 -0.19
C ILE A 141 -14.62 12.16 0.05
N GLU A 142 -14.02 11.32 -0.78
CA GLU A 142 -14.09 9.87 -0.66
C GLU A 142 -13.55 9.35 0.69
N GLY A 143 -12.47 9.96 1.16
CA GLY A 143 -11.77 9.54 2.38
C GLY A 143 -12.23 10.25 3.65
N PHE A 144 -12.61 11.53 3.57
CA PHE A 144 -12.66 12.38 4.76
C PHE A 144 -13.92 13.23 4.91
N ALA A 145 -14.81 13.30 3.91
CA ALA A 145 -16.07 14.03 4.10
C ALA A 145 -16.94 13.39 5.19
N GLN A 146 -17.53 14.22 6.05
CA GLN A 146 -18.57 13.79 6.96
C GLN A 146 -19.87 13.62 6.18
N LEU A 147 -20.42 12.41 6.20
CA LEU A 147 -21.66 12.05 5.50
C LEU A 147 -22.57 11.27 6.44
N ASP A 148 -23.86 11.58 6.42
CA ASP A 148 -24.83 10.83 7.21
C ASP A 148 -24.93 9.37 6.73
N GLY A 149 -24.94 8.46 7.69
CA GLY A 149 -25.00 7.01 7.40
C GLY A 149 -23.69 6.38 6.87
N ALA A 150 -22.59 7.14 6.74
CA ALA A 150 -21.30 6.62 6.35
C ALA A 150 -20.27 6.72 7.50
N PRO A 151 -19.32 5.78 7.61
CA PRO A 151 -18.27 5.87 8.62
C PRO A 151 -17.39 7.10 8.36
N ALA A 152 -17.00 7.81 9.42
CA ALA A 152 -16.05 8.92 9.35
C ALA A 152 -14.63 8.42 9.06
N ASN A 153 -13.76 9.31 8.53
CA ASN A 153 -12.32 9.08 8.35
C ASN A 153 -12.00 7.80 7.58
N ARG A 154 -12.72 7.56 6.50
CA ARG A 154 -12.58 6.34 5.68
C ARG A 154 -11.15 6.15 5.15
N GLY A 155 -10.43 7.23 4.84
CA GLY A 155 -9.02 7.18 4.47
C GLY A 155 -8.13 6.61 5.57
N LEU A 156 -8.40 6.91 6.85
CA LEU A 156 -7.70 6.28 7.98
C LEU A 156 -8.14 4.81 8.16
N LEU A 157 -9.40 4.49 7.89
CA LEU A 157 -9.85 3.09 7.92
C LEU A 157 -9.18 2.27 6.81
N ASP A 158 -8.90 2.86 5.64
CA ASP A 158 -8.14 2.23 4.57
C ASP A 158 -6.71 1.92 5.02
N GLN A 159 -6.06 2.87 5.69
CA GLN A 159 -4.71 2.67 6.25
C GLN A 159 -4.70 1.54 7.29
N VAL A 160 -5.72 1.46 8.15
CA VAL A 160 -5.87 0.33 9.08
C VAL A 160 -6.06 -0.99 8.33
N ALA A 161 -6.84 -1.00 7.23
CA ALA A 161 -7.02 -2.20 6.41
C ALA A 161 -5.71 -2.63 5.73
N ALA A 162 -4.92 -1.69 5.22
CA ALA A 162 -3.59 -1.96 4.65
C ALA A 162 -2.63 -2.54 5.71
N LEU A 163 -2.63 -2.00 6.93
CA LEU A 163 -1.81 -2.52 8.03
C LEU A 163 -2.25 -3.93 8.47
N ARG A 164 -3.55 -4.23 8.45
CA ARG A 164 -4.06 -5.60 8.68
C ARG A 164 -3.59 -6.54 7.58
N TRP A 165 -3.66 -6.09 6.32
CA TRP A 165 -3.11 -6.87 5.20
C TRP A 165 -1.61 -7.16 5.40
N VAL A 166 -0.81 -6.18 5.83
CA VAL A 166 0.61 -6.36 6.17
C VAL A 166 0.77 -7.42 7.26
N ARG A 167 0.07 -7.30 8.38
CA ARG A 167 0.11 -8.29 9.46
C ARG A 167 -0.17 -9.71 8.96
N ASP A 168 -1.16 -9.86 8.10
CA ASP A 168 -1.67 -11.17 7.70
C ASP A 168 -0.84 -11.81 6.56
N ASN A 169 -0.12 -11.00 5.75
CA ASN A 169 0.52 -11.48 4.52
C ASN A 169 2.02 -11.24 4.43
N ILE A 170 2.61 -10.30 5.19
CA ILE A 170 3.97 -9.83 4.92
C ILE A 170 5.04 -10.91 5.14
N ARG A 171 4.74 -11.97 5.92
CA ARG A 171 5.64 -13.12 6.07
C ARG A 171 5.94 -13.81 4.74
N ALA A 172 4.96 -13.87 3.83
CA ALA A 172 5.15 -14.44 2.50
C ALA A 172 6.10 -13.61 1.61
N PHE A 173 6.31 -12.35 1.98
CA PHE A 173 7.26 -11.44 1.33
C PHE A 173 8.59 -11.30 2.09
N GLY A 174 8.86 -12.19 3.06
CA GLY A 174 10.07 -12.17 3.87
C GLY A 174 10.08 -11.12 4.98
N GLY A 175 8.96 -10.48 5.27
CA GLY A 175 8.82 -9.51 6.34
C GLY A 175 8.37 -10.11 7.67
N ASP A 176 8.77 -9.53 8.78
CA ASP A 176 8.31 -9.88 10.11
C ASP A 176 7.17 -8.96 10.55
N PRO A 177 5.91 -9.46 10.68
CA PRO A 177 4.75 -8.67 11.08
C PRO A 177 4.86 -8.10 12.51
N ASP A 178 5.72 -8.65 13.35
CA ASP A 178 5.95 -8.16 14.72
C ASP A 178 7.01 -7.03 14.75
N ARG A 179 7.61 -6.70 13.60
CA ARG A 179 8.65 -5.67 13.44
C ARG A 179 8.26 -4.59 12.44
N VAL A 180 6.99 -4.19 12.44
CA VAL A 180 6.44 -3.16 11.55
C VAL A 180 6.71 -1.77 12.11
N THR A 181 7.25 -0.88 11.27
CA THR A 181 7.37 0.56 11.49
C THR A 181 6.50 1.29 10.47
N ILE A 182 5.58 2.13 10.91
CA ILE A 182 4.84 3.04 10.03
C ILE A 182 5.59 4.37 9.94
N PHE A 183 5.63 4.97 8.76
CA PHE A 183 6.25 6.29 8.58
C PHE A 183 5.54 7.08 7.49
N GLY A 184 5.58 8.40 7.59
CA GLY A 184 4.93 9.29 6.64
C GLY A 184 5.31 10.73 6.88
N GLU A 185 5.15 11.55 5.84
CA GLU A 185 5.46 12.97 5.83
C GLU A 185 4.18 13.79 5.65
N SER A 186 4.13 15.01 6.21
CA SER A 186 3.01 15.94 6.08
C SER A 186 1.69 15.28 6.53
N ALA A 187 0.67 15.20 5.69
CA ALA A 187 -0.57 14.46 5.98
C ALA A 187 -0.32 12.96 6.27
N GLY A 188 0.73 12.37 5.69
CA GLY A 188 1.18 11.02 6.06
C GLY A 188 1.71 10.96 7.50
N GLY A 189 2.46 11.97 7.94
CA GLY A 189 2.89 12.15 9.33
C GLY A 189 1.69 12.36 10.27
N GLY A 190 0.70 13.15 9.85
CA GLY A 190 -0.58 13.32 10.54
C GLY A 190 -1.36 12.01 10.66
N SER A 191 -1.34 11.18 9.60
CA SER A 191 -1.91 9.82 9.63
C SER A 191 -1.21 8.92 10.64
N VAL A 192 0.13 8.95 10.67
CA VAL A 192 0.92 8.21 11.66
C VAL A 192 0.51 8.60 13.08
N ALA A 193 0.38 9.90 13.38
CA ALA A 193 -0.07 10.40 14.68
C ALA A 193 -1.50 9.94 15.00
N ALA A 194 -2.42 9.99 14.01
CA ALA A 194 -3.79 9.52 14.18
C ALA A 194 -3.84 8.01 14.48
N LEU A 195 -3.06 7.19 13.74
CA LEU A 195 -3.02 5.74 13.93
C LEU A 195 -2.49 5.34 15.30
N LEU A 196 -1.56 6.11 15.91
CA LEU A 196 -1.11 5.89 17.29
C LEU A 196 -2.24 6.01 18.32
N ALA A 197 -3.25 6.88 18.05
CA ALA A 197 -4.39 7.11 18.91
C ALA A 197 -5.60 6.22 18.59
N MET A 198 -5.61 5.50 17.45
CA MET A 198 -6.75 4.70 17.00
C MET A 198 -6.75 3.29 17.60
N PRO A 199 -7.77 2.89 18.41
CA PRO A 199 -7.86 1.53 18.94
C PRO A 199 -7.86 0.43 17.87
N ARG A 200 -8.39 0.75 16.66
CA ARG A 200 -8.43 -0.18 15.51
C ARG A 200 -7.05 -0.48 14.92
N ALA A 201 -6.05 0.36 15.18
CA ALA A 201 -4.66 0.20 14.75
C ALA A 201 -3.78 -0.45 15.83
N ALA A 202 -4.31 -0.68 17.04
CA ALA A 202 -3.56 -1.28 18.12
C ALA A 202 -2.99 -2.65 17.72
N GLY A 203 -1.68 -2.85 17.95
CA GLY A 203 -1.00 -4.11 17.63
C GLY A 203 -0.65 -4.33 16.16
N LEU A 204 -0.96 -3.39 15.26
CA LEU A 204 -0.63 -3.49 13.83
C LEU A 204 0.77 -2.99 13.49
N PHE A 205 1.42 -2.27 14.38
CA PHE A 205 2.81 -1.79 14.22
C PHE A 205 3.50 -1.64 15.58
N ARG A 206 4.82 -1.63 15.54
CA ARG A 206 5.69 -1.56 16.72
C ARG A 206 6.34 -0.19 16.90
N ARG A 207 6.57 0.52 15.80
CA ARG A 207 7.26 1.84 15.79
C ARG A 207 6.57 2.77 14.81
N ALA A 208 6.75 4.07 15.03
CA ALA A 208 6.18 5.12 14.21
C ALA A 208 7.19 6.25 14.02
N ILE A 209 7.24 6.82 12.79
CA ILE A 209 8.03 7.99 12.43
C ILE A 209 7.10 8.98 11.74
N ALA A 210 6.76 10.07 12.43
CA ALA A 210 5.96 11.16 11.86
C ALA A 210 6.90 12.30 11.44
N GLN A 211 6.87 12.66 10.18
CA GLN A 211 7.69 13.71 9.58
C GLN A 211 6.79 14.87 9.13
N SER A 212 7.30 16.11 9.31
CA SER A 212 6.58 17.33 8.90
C SER A 212 7.27 17.98 7.70
#